data_4635dfc24e2fba04f26ba0d2ca052d54
#
_entry.id   4635dfc24e2fba04f26ba0d2ca052d54
#
_cell.length_a   1.000
_cell.length_b   1.000
_cell.length_c   1.000
_cell.angle_alpha   90.00
_cell.angle_beta   90.00
_cell.angle_gamma   90.00
#
_symmetry.space_group_name_H-M   'P 1'
#
loop_
_entity.id
_entity.type
_entity.pdbx_description
1 polymer ?
#
loop_
_entity_poly.entity_id
_entity_poly.type
_entity_poly.pdbx_seq_one_letter_code
_entity_poly.pdbx_strand_id
1 'polypeptide(L)'
;LLEAPAIARDALPRVHVNILANLVEQKKLSLAGRYYAMVTRSPADRDGRIMDRFDRIDELPHFDWVATADGGVYIDQLGAGGGVAVSTDTSLVPLMERMHTLAPGRYRLVSQVKDLELPARASLFWTIQCFGTDASLAVLQLRTSRRPQAVTFDVPDSNCEGQQVRLRSDGAGQSREITAEIPFVRIEQVSRPASGKEPAG
;
A
#
# COMPACT_ATOMS: atom_id res chain seq x y z
N LEU A 1 37.34 -7.29 -2.79
CA LEU A 1 35.88 -7.30 -2.69
C LEU A 1 35.56 -7.56 -1.23
N LEU A 2 35.31 -6.47 -0.47
CA LEU A 2 34.84 -6.54 0.91
C LEU A 2 33.33 -6.79 0.86
N GLU A 3 32.89 -8.00 1.22
CA GLU A 3 31.50 -8.30 1.50
C GLU A 3 31.09 -7.44 2.70
N ALA A 4 30.18 -6.50 2.47
CA ALA A 4 29.55 -5.77 3.56
C ALA A 4 28.80 -6.80 4.42
N PRO A 5 28.97 -6.78 5.76
CA PRO A 5 28.28 -7.69 6.64
C PRO A 5 26.76 -7.55 6.44
N ALA A 6 26.06 -8.68 6.32
CA ALA A 6 24.62 -8.71 6.35
C ALA A 6 24.19 -8.09 7.68
N ILE A 7 23.72 -6.85 7.64
CA ILE A 7 23.10 -6.20 8.80
C ILE A 7 21.89 -7.08 9.14
N ALA A 8 21.93 -7.65 10.33
CA ALA A 8 20.85 -8.47 10.86
C ALA A 8 19.52 -7.74 10.61
N ARG A 9 18.50 -8.47 10.17
CA ARG A 9 17.15 -7.95 9.88
C ARG A 9 16.45 -7.38 11.12
N ASP A 10 17.10 -7.45 12.27
CA ASP A 10 16.56 -7.06 13.55
C ASP A 10 16.82 -5.57 13.79
N ALA A 11 15.77 -4.80 13.70
CA ALA A 11 15.66 -3.37 14.00
C ALA A 11 16.57 -2.48 13.13
N LEU A 12 16.01 -1.94 12.08
CA LEU A 12 16.64 -0.81 11.38
C LEU A 12 16.97 0.28 12.40
N PRO A 13 18.21 0.77 12.45
CA PRO A 13 18.62 1.73 13.46
C PRO A 13 17.65 2.92 13.50
N ARG A 14 17.28 3.39 14.69
CA ARG A 14 16.38 4.55 14.91
C ARG A 14 16.76 5.77 14.05
N VAL A 15 18.02 5.86 13.65
CA VAL A 15 18.51 6.92 12.76
C VAL A 15 17.78 6.90 11.40
N HIS A 16 17.49 5.73 10.83
CA HIS A 16 16.78 5.64 9.55
C HIS A 16 15.32 6.05 9.68
N VAL A 17 14.67 5.67 10.78
CA VAL A 17 13.31 6.12 11.10
C VAL A 17 13.26 7.65 11.18
N ASN A 18 14.18 8.26 11.92
CA ASN A 18 14.22 9.71 12.08
C ASN A 18 14.51 10.45 10.78
N ILE A 19 15.40 9.91 9.93
CA ILE A 19 15.70 10.51 8.62
C ILE A 19 14.47 10.45 7.73
N LEU A 20 13.79 9.30 7.64
CA LEU A 20 12.58 9.16 6.85
C LEU A 20 11.47 10.07 7.34
N ALA A 21 11.20 10.08 8.63
CA ALA A 21 10.19 10.97 9.23
C ALA A 21 10.47 12.45 8.90
N ASN A 22 11.71 12.89 9.05
CA ASN A 22 12.12 14.27 8.73
C ASN A 22 11.94 14.60 7.24
N LEU A 23 12.28 13.68 6.33
CA LEU A 23 12.08 13.88 4.89
C LEU A 23 10.59 13.99 4.53
N VAL A 24 9.74 13.18 5.15
CA VAL A 24 8.29 13.23 4.97
C VAL A 24 7.72 14.53 5.51
N GLU A 25 8.11 14.94 6.71
CA GLU A 25 7.69 16.21 7.33
C GLU A 25 8.09 17.42 6.47
N GLN A 26 9.28 17.39 5.87
CA GLN A 26 9.75 18.40 4.93
C GLN A 26 9.11 18.29 3.53
N LYS A 27 8.17 17.38 3.33
CA LYS A 27 7.52 17.09 2.03
C LYS A 27 8.50 16.72 0.90
N LYS A 28 9.67 16.18 1.24
CA LYS A 28 10.67 15.68 0.28
C LYS A 28 10.41 14.20 -0.05
N LEU A 29 9.20 13.89 -0.51
CA LEU A 29 8.69 12.53 -0.61
C LEU A 29 9.49 11.66 -1.58
N SER A 30 9.84 12.19 -2.74
CA SER A 30 10.67 11.46 -3.73
C SER A 30 12.07 11.10 -3.18
N LEU A 31 12.64 11.97 -2.34
CA LEU A 31 13.93 11.69 -1.68
C LEU A 31 13.74 10.63 -0.58
N ALA A 32 12.67 10.73 0.19
CA ALA A 32 12.32 9.76 1.22
C ALA A 32 12.14 8.36 0.63
N GLY A 33 11.40 8.23 -0.49
CA GLY A 33 11.20 6.96 -1.18
C GLY A 33 12.50 6.34 -1.69
N ARG A 34 13.40 7.15 -2.28
CA ARG A 34 14.74 6.67 -2.69
C ARG A 34 15.59 6.24 -1.51
N TYR A 35 15.55 6.99 -0.42
CA TYR A 35 16.25 6.64 0.81
C TYR A 35 15.74 5.34 1.39
N TYR A 36 14.41 5.17 1.47
CA TYR A 36 13.77 3.93 1.91
C TYR A 36 14.22 2.74 1.07
N ALA A 37 14.17 2.83 -0.27
CA ALA A 37 14.59 1.77 -1.18
C ALA A 37 16.07 1.38 -0.97
N MET A 38 16.94 2.36 -0.71
CA MET A 38 18.35 2.14 -0.42
C MET A 38 18.57 1.38 0.90
N VAL A 39 17.88 1.81 1.97
CA VAL A 39 18.03 1.23 3.31
C VAL A 39 17.45 -0.18 3.38
N THR A 40 16.29 -0.39 2.79
CA THR A 40 15.60 -1.69 2.84
C THR A 40 16.16 -2.69 1.83
N ARG A 41 17.04 -2.23 0.90
CA ARG A 41 17.49 -3.04 -0.25
C ARG A 41 16.30 -3.67 -0.98
N SER A 42 15.13 -3.04 -0.84
CA SER A 42 13.96 -3.46 -1.61
C SER A 42 14.34 -3.34 -3.08
N PRO A 43 14.29 -4.41 -3.87
CA PRO A 43 14.52 -4.28 -5.29
C PRO A 43 13.48 -3.28 -5.77
N ALA A 44 13.94 -2.08 -6.15
CA ALA A 44 13.13 -1.20 -6.97
C ALA A 44 12.64 -2.09 -8.11
N ASP A 45 11.36 -2.30 -8.16
CA ASP A 45 10.74 -3.35 -8.93
C ASP A 45 11.18 -3.23 -10.38
N ARG A 46 12.04 -4.14 -10.82
CA ARG A 46 12.64 -4.12 -12.15
C ARG A 46 11.59 -4.20 -13.26
N ASP A 47 10.37 -4.62 -12.92
CA ASP A 47 9.28 -4.86 -13.86
C ASP A 47 8.11 -3.86 -13.73
N GLY A 48 8.28 -2.74 -13.01
CA GLY A 48 7.20 -1.78 -12.79
C GLY A 48 6.04 -2.34 -11.94
N ARG A 49 6.32 -3.35 -11.13
CA ARG A 49 5.36 -3.96 -10.20
C ARG A 49 5.85 -3.77 -8.78
N ILE A 50 5.08 -3.11 -7.97
CA ILE A 50 5.28 -3.04 -6.53
C ILE A 50 4.39 -4.11 -5.92
N MET A 51 4.95 -5.26 -5.60
CA MET A 51 4.23 -6.33 -4.90
C MET A 51 4.43 -6.16 -3.41
N ASP A 52 3.34 -6.12 -2.68
CA ASP A 52 3.37 -6.06 -1.24
C ASP A 52 2.74 -7.32 -0.66
N ARG A 53 3.53 -8.04 0.11
CA ARG A 53 3.11 -9.23 0.84
C ARG A 53 2.93 -8.97 2.34
N PHE A 54 2.95 -7.70 2.72
CA PHE A 54 2.88 -7.28 4.11
C PHE A 54 4.04 -7.83 4.97
N ASP A 55 5.22 -8.01 4.34
CA ASP A 55 6.39 -8.58 5.01
C ASP A 55 6.93 -7.65 6.13
N ARG A 56 6.56 -6.37 6.07
CA ARG A 56 6.99 -5.33 7.00
C ARG A 56 5.80 -4.52 7.48
N ILE A 57 5.56 -4.59 8.79
CA ILE A 57 4.54 -3.79 9.47
C ILE A 57 5.25 -3.02 10.59
N ASP A 58 5.00 -1.71 10.66
CA ASP A 58 5.46 -0.77 11.69
C ASP A 58 7.00 -0.65 11.88
N GLU A 59 7.82 -1.12 10.92
CA GLU A 59 9.27 -1.00 11.02
C GLU A 59 9.77 0.39 10.61
N LEU A 60 9.33 0.89 9.45
CA LEU A 60 9.67 2.22 8.92
C LEU A 60 8.39 2.99 8.61
N PRO A 61 7.94 3.86 9.50
CA PRO A 61 6.70 4.63 9.36
C PRO A 61 6.59 5.30 7.99
N HIS A 62 5.37 5.32 7.47
CA HIS A 62 4.95 5.78 6.15
C HIS A 62 5.29 4.84 4.98
N PHE A 63 6.48 4.24 4.91
CA PHE A 63 6.90 3.43 3.78
C PHE A 63 6.70 1.92 4.00
N ASP A 64 6.70 1.45 5.24
CA ASP A 64 6.15 0.14 5.58
C ASP A 64 4.66 0.26 5.86
N TRP A 65 3.96 -0.86 5.94
CA TRP A 65 2.58 -0.88 6.38
C TRP A 65 2.50 -0.42 7.84
N VAL A 66 1.67 0.56 8.10
CA VAL A 66 1.35 1.02 9.45
C VAL A 66 -0.05 0.52 9.78
N ALA A 67 -0.14 -0.29 10.81
CA ALA A 67 -1.42 -0.73 11.35
C ALA A 67 -1.99 0.33 12.28
N THR A 68 -3.30 0.55 12.22
CA THR A 68 -3.97 1.43 13.18
C THR A 68 -3.99 0.77 14.55
N ALA A 69 -3.46 1.47 15.56
CA ALA A 69 -3.41 0.99 16.94
C ALA A 69 -4.70 1.27 17.74
N ASP A 70 -5.76 1.76 17.09
CA ASP A 70 -7.03 2.03 17.73
C ASP A 70 -7.72 0.73 18.17
N GLY A 71 -8.32 0.75 19.37
CA GLY A 71 -9.06 -0.40 19.86
C GLY A 71 -10.12 -0.88 18.87
N GLY A 72 -10.20 -2.19 18.68
CA GLY A 72 -11.13 -2.82 17.72
C GLY A 72 -10.56 -3.10 16.33
N VAL A 73 -9.28 -2.82 16.08
CA VAL A 73 -8.56 -3.23 14.86
C VAL A 73 -7.51 -4.26 15.21
N TYR A 74 -7.59 -5.44 14.59
CA TYR A 74 -6.61 -6.51 14.72
C TYR A 74 -6.05 -6.86 13.36
N ILE A 75 -4.72 -6.89 13.25
CA ILE A 75 -4.01 -7.23 12.02
C ILE A 75 -2.93 -8.25 12.34
N ASP A 76 -3.09 -9.44 11.79
CA ASP A 76 -2.14 -10.54 11.92
C ASP A 76 -1.49 -10.86 10.57
N GLN A 77 -0.18 -11.07 10.58
CA GLN A 77 0.54 -11.55 9.40
C GLN A 77 0.22 -13.03 9.15
N LEU A 78 -0.21 -13.34 7.93
CA LEU A 78 -0.44 -14.72 7.49
C LEU A 78 0.92 -15.36 7.17
N GLY A 79 1.43 -16.18 8.06
CA GLY A 79 2.60 -17.06 7.96
C GLY A 79 3.49 -17.01 6.70
N ALA A 80 4.13 -18.10 6.33
CA ALA A 80 5.11 -18.16 5.23
C ALA A 80 4.56 -17.84 3.82
N GLY A 81 3.25 -17.74 3.65
CA GLY A 81 2.61 -17.36 2.37
C GLY A 81 2.52 -15.87 2.12
N GLY A 82 2.85 -15.06 3.11
CA GLY A 82 2.59 -13.62 3.13
C GLY A 82 1.08 -13.31 3.19
N GLY A 83 0.76 -12.05 3.40
CA GLY A 83 -0.61 -11.59 3.55
C GLY A 83 -0.95 -11.15 4.97
N VAL A 84 -2.15 -10.62 5.15
CA VAL A 84 -2.68 -10.22 6.46
C VAL A 84 -4.08 -10.75 6.66
N ALA A 85 -4.39 -11.14 7.90
CA ALA A 85 -5.75 -11.28 8.40
C ALA A 85 -6.13 -9.96 9.09
N VAL A 86 -7.28 -9.45 8.77
CA VAL A 86 -7.81 -8.21 9.32
C VAL A 86 -9.12 -8.49 10.00
N SER A 87 -9.30 -7.94 11.19
CA SER A 87 -10.55 -7.99 11.93
C SER A 87 -10.81 -6.62 12.54
N THR A 88 -12.03 -6.09 12.38
CA THR A 88 -12.40 -4.78 12.91
C THR A 88 -13.89 -4.64 13.18
N ASP A 89 -14.21 -3.95 14.25
CA ASP A 89 -15.55 -3.48 14.59
C ASP A 89 -15.71 -1.96 14.37
N THR A 90 -14.66 -1.29 13.91
CA THR A 90 -14.63 0.18 13.71
C THR A 90 -14.89 0.57 12.26
N SER A 91 -15.47 1.77 12.06
CA SER A 91 -15.77 2.34 10.75
C SER A 91 -14.96 3.59 10.47
N LEU A 92 -14.74 3.85 9.18
CA LEU A 92 -14.21 5.11 8.62
C LEU A 92 -12.74 5.42 8.97
N VAL A 93 -12.09 4.61 9.79
CA VAL A 93 -10.66 4.75 10.07
C VAL A 93 -9.84 3.92 9.08
N PRO A 94 -8.63 4.33 8.70
CA PRO A 94 -7.73 3.45 7.99
C PRO A 94 -7.32 2.31 8.92
N LEU A 95 -7.52 1.07 8.49
CA LEU A 95 -7.10 -0.13 9.23
C LEU A 95 -5.60 -0.32 9.12
N MET A 96 -5.09 -0.06 7.94
CA MET A 96 -3.66 0.00 7.66
C MET A 96 -3.39 0.94 6.49
N GLU A 97 -2.19 1.50 6.46
CA GLU A 97 -1.79 2.41 5.41
C GLU A 97 -0.31 2.30 5.05
N ARG A 98 0.02 2.70 3.83
CA ARG A 98 1.39 2.77 3.33
C ARG A 98 1.52 3.87 2.29
N MET A 99 2.69 4.51 2.25
CA MET A 99 3.04 5.50 1.24
C MET A 99 3.91 4.91 0.13
N HIS A 100 3.63 5.33 -1.09
CA HIS A 100 4.42 5.09 -2.29
C HIS A 100 4.87 6.41 -2.92
N THR A 101 5.91 6.37 -3.72
CA THR A 101 6.40 7.50 -4.50
C THR A 101 6.44 7.12 -5.98
N LEU A 102 5.25 6.94 -6.55
CA LEU A 102 5.10 6.56 -7.96
C LEU A 102 5.36 7.79 -8.84
N ALA A 103 6.05 7.58 -9.96
CA ALA A 103 6.17 8.60 -10.99
C ALA A 103 4.80 8.90 -11.62
N PRO A 104 4.63 10.09 -12.24
CA PRO A 104 3.44 10.36 -13.04
C PRO A 104 3.19 9.29 -14.09
N GLY A 105 1.93 8.84 -14.21
CA GLY A 105 1.60 7.79 -15.14
C GLY A 105 0.37 6.99 -14.76
N ARG A 106 0.08 5.96 -15.55
CA ARG A 106 -1.08 5.10 -15.37
C ARG A 106 -0.70 3.81 -14.65
N TYR A 107 -1.47 3.47 -13.63
CA TYR A 107 -1.24 2.34 -12.76
C TYR A 107 -2.51 1.52 -12.54
N ARG A 108 -2.33 0.33 -12.00
CA ARG A 108 -3.41 -0.56 -11.58
C ARG A 108 -3.11 -1.07 -10.17
N LEU A 109 -4.03 -0.85 -9.24
CA LEU A 109 -4.01 -1.52 -7.94
C LEU A 109 -4.72 -2.85 -8.09
N VAL A 110 -4.07 -3.91 -7.65
CA VAL A 110 -4.58 -5.29 -7.70
C VAL A 110 -4.52 -5.88 -6.30
N SER A 111 -5.61 -6.46 -5.83
CA SER A 111 -5.67 -7.15 -4.54
C SER A 111 -6.54 -8.39 -4.65
N GLN A 112 -6.30 -9.34 -3.77
CA GLN A 112 -7.14 -10.52 -3.59
C GLN A 112 -7.61 -10.57 -2.15
N VAL A 113 -8.84 -10.99 -1.95
CA VAL A 113 -9.41 -11.23 -0.63
C VAL A 113 -9.95 -12.64 -0.58
N LYS A 114 -9.67 -13.32 0.51
CA LYS A 114 -10.25 -14.61 0.90
C LYS A 114 -11.06 -14.41 2.17
N ASP A 115 -12.01 -15.28 2.38
CA ASP A 115 -12.75 -15.40 3.63
C ASP A 115 -13.28 -14.07 4.20
N LEU A 116 -13.78 -13.21 3.29
CA LEU A 116 -14.36 -11.92 3.64
C LEU A 116 -15.74 -12.10 4.24
N GLU A 117 -15.87 -11.74 5.51
CA GLU A 117 -17.13 -11.65 6.21
C GLU A 117 -17.49 -10.19 6.45
N LEU A 118 -18.62 -9.76 5.90
CA LEU A 118 -19.12 -8.41 6.02
C LEU A 118 -20.51 -8.42 6.65
N PRO A 119 -20.77 -7.58 7.67
CA PRO A 119 -22.12 -7.27 8.11
C PRO A 119 -22.95 -6.68 6.96
N ALA A 120 -24.26 -6.78 7.08
CA ALA A 120 -25.15 -6.12 6.12
C ALA A 120 -24.83 -4.61 6.04
N ARG A 121 -24.64 -4.09 4.82
CA ARG A 121 -24.28 -2.70 4.52
C ARG A 121 -22.85 -2.30 4.90
N ALA A 122 -22.01 -3.22 5.40
CA ALA A 122 -20.59 -2.96 5.60
C ALA A 122 -19.82 -3.14 4.30
N SER A 123 -18.69 -2.47 4.21
CA SER A 123 -17.74 -2.60 3.10
C SER A 123 -16.31 -2.53 3.58
N LEU A 124 -15.44 -3.21 2.86
CA LEU A 124 -13.99 -3.15 3.00
C LEU A 124 -13.40 -2.73 1.65
N PHE A 125 -12.49 -1.78 1.65
CA PHE A 125 -11.97 -1.23 0.39
C PHE A 125 -10.57 -0.63 0.53
N TRP A 126 -9.83 -0.69 -0.55
CA TRP A 126 -8.60 0.07 -0.72
C TRP A 126 -8.90 1.45 -1.28
N THR A 127 -8.25 2.46 -0.74
CA THR A 127 -8.20 3.81 -1.32
C THR A 127 -6.78 4.17 -1.69
N ILE A 128 -6.63 4.94 -2.76
CA ILE A 128 -5.38 5.59 -3.13
C ILE A 128 -5.64 7.08 -3.19
N GLN A 129 -4.80 7.86 -2.51
CA GLN A 129 -4.89 9.31 -2.44
C GLN A 129 -3.51 9.93 -2.62
N CYS A 130 -3.44 11.14 -3.14
CA CYS A 130 -2.22 11.91 -3.08
C CYS A 130 -1.94 12.33 -1.64
N PHE A 131 -0.71 12.11 -1.17
CA PHE A 131 -0.31 12.42 0.20
C PHE A 131 -0.45 13.91 0.50
N GLY A 132 -1.06 14.22 1.64
CA GLY A 132 -1.29 15.59 2.09
C GLY A 132 -2.38 16.35 1.32
N THR A 133 -3.20 15.64 0.56
CA THR A 133 -4.38 16.21 -0.13
C THR A 133 -5.59 15.30 0.05
N ASP A 134 -6.79 15.81 -0.23
CA ASP A 134 -8.02 15.02 -0.27
C ASP A 134 -8.30 14.41 -1.65
N ALA A 135 -7.36 14.57 -2.59
CA ALA A 135 -7.52 14.07 -3.95
C ALA A 135 -7.46 12.54 -3.98
N SER A 136 -8.62 11.91 -4.12
CA SER A 136 -8.73 10.46 -4.30
C SER A 136 -8.40 10.09 -5.74
N LEU A 137 -7.45 9.18 -5.93
CA LEU A 137 -7.08 8.66 -7.24
C LEU A 137 -7.90 7.42 -7.61
N ALA A 138 -8.20 6.56 -6.64
CA ALA A 138 -9.01 5.37 -6.85
C ALA A 138 -9.58 4.80 -5.55
N VAL A 139 -10.66 4.03 -5.71
CA VAL A 139 -11.25 3.16 -4.68
C VAL A 139 -11.46 1.78 -5.27
N LEU A 140 -10.96 0.75 -4.60
CA LEU A 140 -11.19 -0.65 -4.94
C LEU A 140 -12.01 -1.31 -3.83
N GLN A 141 -13.31 -1.48 -4.06
CA GLN A 141 -14.16 -2.23 -3.13
C GLN A 141 -13.79 -3.71 -3.19
N LEU A 142 -13.56 -4.30 -2.02
CA LEU A 142 -13.16 -5.69 -1.87
C LEU A 142 -14.39 -6.60 -1.79
N ARG A 143 -14.31 -7.74 -2.45
CA ARG A 143 -15.33 -8.78 -2.45
C ARG A 143 -14.66 -10.12 -2.40
N THR A 144 -15.24 -11.11 -1.73
CA THR A 144 -14.74 -12.47 -1.76
C THR A 144 -14.63 -12.96 -3.21
N SER A 145 -13.45 -13.30 -3.63
CA SER A 145 -13.19 -13.73 -5.00
C SER A 145 -11.98 -14.67 -5.08
N ARG A 146 -12.10 -15.72 -5.87
CA ARG A 146 -10.95 -16.58 -6.20
C ARG A 146 -9.96 -15.88 -7.15
N ARG A 147 -10.40 -14.82 -7.84
CA ARG A 147 -9.56 -14.05 -8.76
C ARG A 147 -9.20 -12.70 -8.14
N PRO A 148 -8.00 -12.19 -8.38
CA PRO A 148 -7.65 -10.85 -7.99
C PRO A 148 -8.61 -9.80 -8.58
N GLN A 149 -8.89 -8.77 -7.81
CA GLN A 149 -9.70 -7.61 -8.19
C GLN A 149 -8.76 -6.44 -8.46
N ALA A 150 -9.16 -5.53 -9.33
CA ALA A 150 -8.29 -4.42 -9.71
C ALA A 150 -9.07 -3.15 -10.02
N VAL A 151 -8.39 -2.02 -9.79
CA VAL A 151 -8.81 -0.68 -10.25
C VAL A 151 -7.63 0.03 -10.90
N THR A 152 -7.90 0.77 -11.98
CA THR A 152 -6.90 1.59 -12.66
C THR A 152 -6.97 3.03 -12.15
N PHE A 153 -5.82 3.69 -12.02
CA PHE A 153 -5.72 5.09 -11.63
C PHE A 153 -4.56 5.77 -12.34
N ASP A 154 -4.64 7.10 -12.42
CA ASP A 154 -3.60 7.93 -12.99
C ASP A 154 -2.96 8.77 -11.88
N VAL A 155 -1.62 8.74 -11.80
CA VAL A 155 -0.84 9.65 -10.95
C VAL A 155 -0.57 10.91 -11.77
N PRO A 156 -1.03 12.09 -11.33
CA PRO A 156 -0.86 13.33 -12.07
C PRO A 156 0.61 13.82 -12.04
N ASP A 157 0.96 14.68 -13.00
CA ASP A 157 2.30 15.25 -13.14
C ASP A 157 2.65 16.25 -12.02
N SER A 158 1.67 16.73 -11.27
CA SER A 158 1.87 17.74 -10.23
C SER A 158 1.02 17.47 -9.00
N ASN A 159 1.50 17.94 -7.85
CA ASN A 159 0.81 17.88 -6.55
C ASN A 159 0.50 16.47 -6.03
N CYS A 160 1.25 15.46 -6.47
CA CYS A 160 1.08 14.08 -6.06
C CYS A 160 2.43 13.32 -5.98
N GLU A 161 3.44 13.90 -5.35
CA GLU A 161 4.76 13.28 -5.21
C GLU A 161 4.74 11.99 -4.37
N GLY A 162 3.77 11.85 -3.48
CA GLY A 162 3.52 10.65 -2.70
C GLY A 162 2.08 10.20 -2.85
N GLN A 163 1.86 8.91 -2.86
CA GLN A 163 0.53 8.29 -2.88
C GLN A 163 0.36 7.45 -1.63
N GLN A 164 -0.75 7.63 -0.96
CA GLN A 164 -1.10 6.88 0.23
C GLN A 164 -2.13 5.81 -0.12
N VAL A 165 -1.76 4.56 0.09
CA VAL A 165 -2.64 3.40 -0.06
C VAL A 165 -3.17 3.04 1.32
N ARG A 166 -4.49 2.96 1.47
CA ARG A 166 -5.17 2.68 2.74
C ARG A 166 -6.18 1.58 2.58
N LEU A 167 -6.17 0.64 3.51
CA LEU A 167 -7.29 -0.27 3.72
C LEU A 167 -8.26 0.40 4.68
N ARG A 168 -9.54 0.47 4.31
CA ARG A 168 -10.57 1.11 5.09
C ARG A 168 -11.82 0.25 5.17
N SER A 169 -12.54 0.39 6.27
CA SER A 169 -13.87 -0.18 6.45
C SER A 169 -14.93 0.91 6.49
N ASP A 170 -16.14 0.55 6.09
CA ASP A 170 -17.33 1.37 6.26
C ASP A 170 -18.50 0.50 6.70
N GLY A 171 -19.42 1.05 7.53
CA GLY A 171 -20.56 0.30 8.06
C GLY A 171 -20.24 -0.69 9.18
N ALA A 172 -19.00 -0.75 9.67
CA ALA A 172 -18.69 -1.43 10.92
C ALA A 172 -19.29 -0.65 12.12
N GLY A 173 -19.49 -1.31 13.25
CA GLY A 173 -20.09 -0.68 14.44
C GLY A 173 -21.56 -0.99 14.65
N GLN A 174 -22.18 -1.79 13.76
CA GLN A 174 -23.53 -2.32 13.97
C GLN A 174 -23.50 -3.80 14.43
N SER A 175 -22.87 -4.06 15.56
CA SER A 175 -22.91 -5.36 16.25
C SER A 175 -22.19 -6.55 15.58
N ARG A 176 -21.47 -6.38 14.49
CA ARG A 176 -20.71 -7.45 13.86
C ARG A 176 -19.38 -6.96 13.34
N GLU A 177 -18.40 -7.79 13.52
CA GLU A 177 -17.02 -7.63 13.10
C GLU A 177 -16.89 -7.84 11.58
N ILE A 178 -16.01 -7.06 10.94
CA ILE A 178 -15.55 -7.31 9.58
C ILE A 178 -14.28 -8.16 9.68
N THR A 179 -14.26 -9.30 9.01
CA THR A 179 -13.05 -10.13 8.93
C THR A 179 -12.66 -10.37 7.48
N ALA A 180 -11.36 -10.40 7.21
CA ALA A 180 -10.83 -10.66 5.88
C ALA A 180 -9.42 -11.23 5.92
N GLU A 181 -9.11 -12.14 5.01
CA GLU A 181 -7.74 -12.51 4.67
C GLU A 181 -7.34 -11.86 3.34
N ILE A 182 -6.24 -11.09 3.35
CA ILE A 182 -5.72 -10.40 2.18
C ILE A 182 -4.32 -10.93 1.88
N PRO A 183 -4.17 -11.89 0.95
CA PRO A 183 -2.88 -12.50 0.62
C PRO A 183 -1.86 -11.51 0.05
N PHE A 184 -2.33 -10.52 -0.68
CA PHE A 184 -1.47 -9.49 -1.26
C PHE A 184 -2.24 -8.26 -1.70
N VAL A 185 -1.53 -7.17 -1.81
CA VAL A 185 -1.86 -6.01 -2.62
C VAL A 185 -0.66 -5.68 -3.50
N ARG A 186 -0.88 -5.20 -4.72
CA ARG A 186 0.21 -4.78 -5.61
C ARG A 186 -0.23 -3.63 -6.50
N ILE A 187 0.74 -2.82 -6.85
CA ILE A 187 0.60 -1.75 -7.85
C ILE A 187 1.39 -2.15 -9.08
N GLU A 188 0.77 -2.06 -10.24
CA GLU A 188 1.36 -2.38 -11.53
C GLU A 188 1.32 -1.13 -12.41
N GLN A 189 2.44 -0.78 -13.03
CA GLN A 189 2.43 0.26 -14.05
C GLN A 189 1.76 -0.29 -15.32
N VAL A 190 0.77 0.43 -15.84
CA VAL A 190 0.12 0.07 -17.09
C VAL A 190 0.90 0.72 -18.22
N SER A 191 1.59 -0.10 -19.02
CA SER A 191 2.29 0.39 -20.20
C SER A 191 1.29 1.12 -21.10
N ARG A 192 1.60 2.36 -21.48
CA ARG A 192 0.82 3.07 -22.51
C ARG A 192 0.89 2.22 -23.78
N PRO A 193 -0.23 1.83 -24.40
CA PRO A 193 -0.15 1.18 -25.71
C PRO A 193 0.71 2.09 -26.60
N ALA A 194 1.75 1.50 -27.21
CA ALA A 194 2.57 2.22 -28.17
C ALA A 194 1.60 2.89 -29.15
N SER A 195 1.59 4.22 -29.18
CA SER A 195 0.77 4.98 -30.13
C SER A 195 1.15 4.46 -31.51
N GLY A 196 0.22 3.71 -32.12
CA GLY A 196 0.42 3.19 -33.44
C GLY A 196 0.87 4.34 -34.34
N LYS A 197 2.04 4.18 -34.92
CA LYS A 197 2.48 5.02 -36.03
C LYS A 197 1.40 4.85 -37.09
N GLU A 198 0.59 5.89 -37.27
CA GLU A 198 -0.34 6.00 -38.39
C GLU A 198 0.49 5.88 -39.64
N PRO A 199 0.24 4.91 -40.55
CA PRO A 199 0.98 4.82 -41.79
C PRO A 199 0.64 6.05 -42.59
N ALA A 200 1.67 6.89 -42.85
CA ALA A 200 1.58 7.97 -43.81
C ALA A 200 1.18 7.39 -45.16
N GLY A 201 -0.05 7.66 -45.59
CA GLY A 201 -0.57 7.42 -46.91
C GLY A 201 -0.04 8.43 -47.95
#